data_fd4ca9f4fd03529d283892016ffe40d7
#
_entry.id   fd4ca9f4fd03529d283892016ffe40d7
#
_cell.length_a   1.000
_cell.length_b   1.000
_cell.length_c   1.000
_cell.angle_alpha   90.00
_cell.angle_beta   90.00
_cell.angle_gamma   90.00
#
_symmetry.space_group_name_H-M   'P 1'
#
loop_
_entity.id
_entity.type
_entity.pdbx_description
1 polymer ?
#
loop_
_entity_poly.entity_id
_entity_poly.type
_entity_poly.pdbx_seq_one_letter_code
_entity_poly.pdbx_strand_id
1 'polypeptide(L)'
;LDEKIERIEYTGYEKDEVVFFDIETTGFSPETTVLYMIGCIYCQQDRLICTQWFAENKDSQKEVLIAFMEFISNYKLLICYNGMGFDIPYLQKKCHMYRLSYNLEQSRVLDIYKQIQPFRSVLHIPNLKQKSIELFLGINREDRYNGGELIEIYLKYLENHSGEYMNLLTLHNREDLIGMTRLLPMLSYKLTCNGGFYIEDIQKISYNSPDRARSEE
;
A
#
# COMPACT_ATOMS: atom_id res chain seq x y z
N LEU A 1 -1.89 15.92 -3.84
CA LEU A 1 -1.46 15.15 -4.99
C LEU A 1 -2.27 15.63 -6.21
N ASP A 2 -1.61 16.28 -7.20
CA ASP A 2 -2.28 16.83 -8.39
C ASP A 2 -2.42 15.81 -9.55
N GLU A 3 -2.21 14.53 -9.27
CA GLU A 3 -2.40 13.49 -10.29
C GLU A 3 -3.89 13.15 -10.41
N LYS A 4 -4.47 13.48 -11.58
CA LYS A 4 -5.81 13.01 -11.98
C LYS A 4 -5.73 11.51 -12.28
N ILE A 5 -6.30 10.69 -11.39
CA ILE A 5 -6.63 9.31 -11.75
C ILE A 5 -7.96 9.36 -12.48
N GLU A 6 -7.93 9.27 -13.81
CA GLU A 6 -9.13 9.42 -14.62
C GLU A 6 -10.09 8.23 -14.54
N ARG A 7 -9.65 7.04 -14.21
CA ARG A 7 -10.50 5.86 -13.91
C ARG A 7 -9.68 4.76 -13.23
N ILE A 8 -10.29 4.09 -12.26
CA ILE A 8 -9.81 2.78 -11.80
C ILE A 8 -10.48 1.71 -12.68
N GLU A 9 -10.30 1.80 -14.00
CA GLU A 9 -10.94 0.96 -15.01
C GLU A 9 -10.77 -0.54 -14.80
N TYR A 10 -9.71 -0.91 -14.06
CA TYR A 10 -9.36 -2.32 -13.84
C TYR A 10 -10.12 -3.00 -12.71
N THR A 11 -10.89 -2.26 -11.94
CA THR A 11 -11.55 -2.80 -10.74
C THR A 11 -13.05 -3.02 -10.93
N GLY A 12 -13.66 -2.34 -11.89
CA GLY A 12 -15.12 -2.31 -12.09
C GLY A 12 -15.86 -1.49 -11.03
N TYR A 13 -15.14 -0.67 -10.24
CA TYR A 13 -15.68 0.21 -9.21
C TYR A 13 -15.41 1.67 -9.56
N GLU A 14 -16.31 2.55 -9.11
CA GLU A 14 -16.08 3.99 -9.18
C GLU A 14 -14.94 4.40 -8.23
N LYS A 15 -14.24 5.49 -8.55
CA LYS A 15 -13.05 5.93 -7.81
C LYS A 15 -13.31 6.27 -6.34
N ASP A 16 -14.52 6.72 -6.01
CA ASP A 16 -14.97 7.03 -4.65
C ASP A 16 -15.44 5.80 -3.86
N GLU A 17 -15.58 4.64 -4.52
CA GLU A 17 -15.90 3.36 -3.91
C GLU A 17 -14.68 2.56 -3.47
N VAL A 18 -13.47 3.06 -3.78
CA VAL A 18 -12.21 2.33 -3.62
C VAL A 18 -11.29 3.03 -2.64
N VAL A 19 -10.64 2.27 -1.77
CA VAL A 19 -9.59 2.74 -0.87
C VAL A 19 -8.37 1.84 -0.92
N PHE A 20 -7.20 2.45 -1.04
CA PHE A 20 -5.91 1.78 -0.83
C PHE A 20 -5.56 1.86 0.64
N PHE A 21 -4.98 0.80 1.19
CA PHE A 21 -4.52 0.83 2.57
C PHE A 21 -3.23 0.01 2.75
N ASP A 22 -2.51 0.37 3.79
CA ASP A 22 -1.29 -0.28 4.23
C ASP A 22 -1.11 -0.09 5.74
N ILE A 23 -0.48 -1.05 6.43
CA ILE A 23 -0.27 -1.01 7.87
C ILE A 23 1.21 -1.12 8.23
N GLU A 24 1.57 -0.46 9.34
CA GLU A 24 2.88 -0.55 9.94
C GLU A 24 2.82 -1.17 11.34
N THR A 25 3.67 -2.15 11.56
CA THR A 25 3.67 -2.90 12.81
C THR A 25 5.09 -3.11 13.33
N THR A 26 5.22 -3.37 14.63
CA THR A 26 6.52 -3.70 15.23
C THR A 26 6.91 -5.17 15.06
N GLY A 27 6.23 -5.91 14.18
CA GLY A 27 6.52 -7.31 13.86
C GLY A 27 5.30 -8.07 13.40
N PHE A 28 5.45 -9.39 13.20
CA PHE A 28 4.47 -10.20 12.48
C PHE A 28 3.34 -10.79 13.34
N SER A 29 3.54 -10.89 14.67
CA SER A 29 2.55 -11.51 15.57
C SER A 29 1.66 -10.46 16.22
N PRO A 30 0.37 -10.39 15.87
CA PRO A 30 -0.55 -9.39 16.44
C PRO A 30 -0.64 -9.41 17.97
N GLU A 31 -0.41 -10.58 18.60
CA GLU A 31 -0.49 -10.75 20.04
C GLU A 31 0.63 -10.02 20.80
N THR A 32 1.82 -9.93 20.20
CA THR A 32 3.02 -9.44 20.87
C THR A 32 3.55 -8.13 20.30
N THR A 33 3.00 -7.68 19.17
CA THR A 33 3.47 -6.50 18.45
C THR A 33 2.45 -5.37 18.45
N VAL A 34 2.91 -4.17 18.11
CA VAL A 34 2.10 -2.95 18.09
C VAL A 34 1.75 -2.60 16.65
N LEU A 35 0.49 -2.30 16.40
CA LEU A 35 0.01 -1.64 15.20
C LEU A 35 0.23 -0.14 15.40
N TYR A 36 1.30 0.42 14.83
CA TYR A 36 1.62 1.81 15.10
C TYR A 36 1.14 2.78 14.03
N MET A 37 0.81 2.31 12.83
CA MET A 37 0.26 3.16 11.80
C MET A 37 -0.67 2.38 10.87
N ILE A 38 -1.71 3.03 10.41
CA ILE A 38 -2.51 2.60 9.26
C ILE A 38 -2.62 3.81 8.33
N GLY A 39 -2.33 3.61 7.05
CA GLY A 39 -2.48 4.62 6.04
C GLY A 39 -3.52 4.24 4.99
N CYS A 40 -4.16 5.25 4.41
CA CYS A 40 -5.10 5.11 3.29
C CYS A 40 -4.87 6.17 2.22
N ILE A 41 -5.06 5.78 0.96
CA ILE A 41 -5.29 6.71 -0.15
C ILE A 41 -6.67 6.42 -0.75
N TYR A 42 -7.44 7.47 -0.98
CA TYR A 42 -8.79 7.42 -1.55
C TYR A 42 -9.07 8.66 -2.39
N CYS A 43 -10.08 8.60 -3.23
CA CYS A 43 -10.51 9.73 -4.05
C CYS A 43 -11.65 10.48 -3.36
N GLN A 44 -11.52 11.79 -3.24
CA GLN A 44 -12.58 12.70 -2.79
C GLN A 44 -12.55 13.96 -3.65
N GLN A 45 -13.70 14.31 -4.26
CA GLN A 45 -13.84 15.47 -5.14
C GLN A 45 -12.74 15.52 -6.23
N ASP A 46 -12.51 14.41 -6.90
CA ASP A 46 -11.51 14.22 -7.95
C ASP A 46 -10.04 14.41 -7.51
N ARG A 47 -9.78 14.39 -6.21
CA ARG A 47 -8.44 14.48 -5.64
C ARG A 47 -8.09 13.23 -4.85
N LEU A 48 -6.84 12.82 -4.94
CA LEU A 48 -6.30 11.79 -4.06
C LEU A 48 -5.98 12.39 -2.69
N ILE A 49 -6.59 11.83 -1.67
CA ILE A 49 -6.35 12.18 -0.27
C ILE A 49 -5.57 11.04 0.37
N CYS A 50 -4.52 11.38 1.09
CA CYS A 50 -3.79 10.46 1.95
C CYS A 50 -4.14 10.77 3.41
N THR A 51 -4.64 9.78 4.12
CA THR A 51 -4.93 9.86 5.56
C THR A 51 -4.13 8.79 6.28
N GLN A 52 -3.47 9.17 7.36
CA GLN A 52 -2.69 8.26 8.19
C GLN A 52 -3.10 8.40 9.65
N TRP A 53 -3.39 7.28 10.30
CA TRP A 53 -3.63 7.19 11.75
C TRP A 53 -2.38 6.62 12.41
N PHE A 54 -1.85 7.34 13.38
CA PHE A 54 -0.60 6.99 14.05
C PHE A 54 -0.83 6.76 15.55
N ALA A 55 -0.31 5.66 16.06
CA ALA A 55 -0.35 5.33 17.48
C ALA A 55 0.87 5.93 18.18
N GLU A 56 0.67 7.02 18.91
CA GLU A 56 1.73 7.72 19.65
C GLU A 56 2.31 6.89 20.81
N ASN A 57 1.59 5.84 21.20
CA ASN A 57 2.01 4.87 22.21
C ASN A 57 1.30 3.52 21.98
N LYS A 58 1.67 2.50 22.76
CA LYS A 58 1.11 1.15 22.60
C LYS A 58 -0.39 1.07 22.90
N ASP A 59 -0.93 1.95 23.72
CA ASP A 59 -2.33 1.89 24.14
C ASP A 59 -3.24 2.50 23.07
N SER A 60 -2.76 3.52 22.34
CA SER A 60 -3.53 4.19 21.28
C SER A 60 -3.70 3.38 19.98
N GLN A 61 -3.08 2.19 19.87
CA GLN A 61 -3.28 1.32 18.70
C GLN A 61 -4.75 0.87 18.52
N LYS A 62 -5.51 0.81 19.61
CA LYS A 62 -6.94 0.45 19.56
C LYS A 62 -7.76 1.54 18.89
N GLU A 63 -7.51 2.80 19.24
CA GLU A 63 -8.17 3.96 18.62
C GLU A 63 -7.83 4.05 17.12
N VAL A 64 -6.56 3.83 16.76
CA VAL A 64 -6.12 3.77 15.36
C VAL A 64 -6.89 2.70 14.59
N LEU A 65 -7.02 1.50 15.16
CA LEU A 65 -7.76 0.40 14.54
C LEU A 65 -9.25 0.74 14.37
N ILE A 66 -9.90 1.30 15.41
CA ILE A 66 -11.32 1.67 15.34
C ILE A 66 -11.54 2.73 14.26
N ALA A 67 -10.74 3.81 14.25
CA ALA A 67 -10.85 4.88 13.28
C ALA A 67 -10.72 4.36 11.84
N PHE A 68 -9.76 3.46 11.60
CA PHE A 68 -9.60 2.82 10.30
C PHE A 68 -10.79 1.94 9.93
N MET A 69 -11.28 1.09 10.83
CA MET A 69 -12.40 0.18 10.56
C MET A 69 -13.70 0.94 10.25
N GLU A 70 -13.97 2.01 10.97
CA GLU A 70 -15.10 2.91 10.70
C GLU A 70 -14.94 3.60 9.35
N PHE A 71 -13.74 4.07 9.03
CA PHE A 71 -13.44 4.74 7.77
C PHE A 71 -13.68 3.82 6.56
N ILE A 72 -13.09 2.61 6.56
CA ILE A 72 -13.18 1.69 5.42
C ILE A 72 -14.58 1.09 5.22
N SER A 73 -15.46 1.14 6.21
CA SER A 73 -16.85 0.69 6.09
C SER A 73 -17.64 1.44 5.01
N ASN A 74 -17.16 2.61 4.59
CA ASN A 74 -17.76 3.42 3.53
C ASN A 74 -17.33 3.01 2.12
N TYR A 75 -16.38 2.08 1.99
CA TYR A 75 -15.81 1.68 0.70
C TYR A 75 -16.24 0.27 0.31
N LYS A 76 -16.38 0.03 -1.00
CA LYS A 76 -16.79 -1.26 -1.55
C LYS A 76 -15.62 -2.16 -1.90
N LEU A 77 -14.44 -1.57 -2.17
CA LEU A 77 -13.22 -2.29 -2.53
C LEU A 77 -12.03 -1.76 -1.75
N LEU A 78 -11.33 -2.67 -1.10
CA LEU A 78 -10.05 -2.42 -0.45
C LEU A 78 -8.92 -2.85 -1.40
N ILE A 79 -7.92 -2.01 -1.59
CA ILE A 79 -6.72 -2.34 -2.39
C ILE A 79 -5.51 -2.34 -1.46
N CYS A 80 -4.66 -3.36 -1.58
CA CYS A 80 -3.46 -3.54 -0.78
C CYS A 80 -2.34 -4.20 -1.59
N TYR A 81 -1.14 -4.23 -1.03
CA TYR A 81 0.00 -4.97 -1.57
C TYR A 81 0.41 -6.09 -0.62
N ASN A 82 0.13 -7.35 -0.98
CA ASN A 82 0.31 -8.54 -0.12
C ASN A 82 -0.51 -8.51 1.18
N GLY A 83 -1.50 -7.64 1.26
CA GLY A 83 -2.29 -7.44 2.47
C GLY A 83 -3.21 -8.60 2.82
N MET A 84 -3.62 -9.41 1.84
CA MET A 84 -4.33 -10.67 2.13
C MET A 84 -3.44 -11.70 2.82
N GLY A 85 -2.12 -11.57 2.70
CA GLY A 85 -1.15 -12.43 3.38
C GLY A 85 -0.75 -11.94 4.77
N PHE A 86 -0.89 -10.65 5.04
CA PHE A 86 -0.42 -10.06 6.29
C PHE A 86 -1.41 -9.06 6.91
N ASP A 87 -1.69 -7.93 6.26
CA ASP A 87 -2.44 -6.80 6.83
C ASP A 87 -3.83 -7.22 7.32
N ILE A 88 -4.59 -7.89 6.46
CA ILE A 88 -5.97 -8.31 6.77
C ILE A 88 -6.02 -9.30 7.93
N PRO A 89 -5.26 -10.41 7.91
CA PRO A 89 -5.20 -11.32 9.05
C PRO A 89 -4.73 -10.64 10.34
N TYR A 90 -3.75 -9.74 10.24
CA TYR A 90 -3.23 -9.00 11.38
C TYR A 90 -4.31 -8.10 11.99
N LEU A 91 -4.97 -7.27 11.18
CA LEU A 91 -6.05 -6.38 11.61
C LEU A 91 -7.25 -7.16 12.16
N GLN A 92 -7.66 -8.26 11.48
CA GLN A 92 -8.75 -9.10 11.95
C GLN A 92 -8.44 -9.70 13.33
N LYS A 93 -7.20 -10.16 13.53
CA LYS A 93 -6.78 -10.69 14.85
C LYS A 93 -6.77 -9.60 15.92
N LYS A 94 -6.30 -8.38 15.61
CA LYS A 94 -6.39 -7.23 16.53
C LYS A 94 -7.84 -6.88 16.86
N CYS A 95 -8.76 -6.91 15.89
CA CYS A 95 -10.20 -6.72 16.15
C CYS A 95 -10.71 -7.74 17.16
N HIS A 96 -10.40 -9.03 17.00
CA HIS A 96 -10.79 -10.08 17.94
C HIS A 96 -10.21 -9.84 19.33
N MET A 97 -8.93 -9.48 19.44
CA MET A 97 -8.27 -9.20 20.72
C MET A 97 -8.94 -8.04 21.47
N TYR A 98 -9.37 -7.01 20.76
CA TYR A 98 -10.07 -5.85 21.33
C TYR A 98 -11.58 -6.02 21.43
N ARG A 99 -12.12 -7.19 21.05
CA ARG A 99 -13.57 -7.51 21.04
C ARG A 99 -14.37 -6.53 20.17
N LEU A 100 -13.81 -6.15 19.04
CA LEU A 100 -14.48 -5.30 18.04
C LEU A 100 -15.24 -6.19 17.04
N SER A 101 -16.46 -5.77 16.68
CA SER A 101 -17.36 -6.54 15.83
C SER A 101 -17.14 -6.29 14.32
N TYR A 102 -15.91 -5.99 13.90
CA TYR A 102 -15.57 -5.82 12.48
C TYR A 102 -15.13 -7.15 11.85
N ASN A 103 -15.50 -7.35 10.60
CA ASN A 103 -15.13 -8.55 9.84
C ASN A 103 -14.55 -8.17 8.46
N LEU A 104 -13.23 -8.08 8.40
CA LEU A 104 -12.47 -7.79 7.17
C LEU A 104 -12.46 -8.95 6.18
N GLU A 105 -12.67 -10.19 6.65
CA GLU A 105 -12.67 -11.38 5.76
C GLU A 105 -13.84 -11.35 4.77
N GLN A 106 -14.89 -10.58 5.06
CA GLN A 106 -16.04 -10.39 4.16
C GLN A 106 -15.87 -9.21 3.22
N SER A 107 -14.81 -8.41 3.38
CA SER A 107 -14.53 -7.28 2.50
C SER A 107 -14.06 -7.76 1.13
N ARG A 108 -14.43 -7.02 0.09
CA ARG A 108 -13.85 -7.23 -1.24
C ARG A 108 -12.44 -6.63 -1.27
N VAL A 109 -11.47 -7.43 -1.63
CA VAL A 109 -10.06 -7.06 -1.61
C VAL A 109 -9.42 -7.33 -2.96
N LEU A 110 -8.73 -6.34 -3.50
CA LEU A 110 -7.80 -6.45 -4.60
C LEU A 110 -6.38 -6.39 -4.04
N ASP A 111 -5.71 -7.53 -4.01
CA ASP A 111 -4.30 -7.61 -3.60
C ASP A 111 -3.40 -7.55 -4.84
N ILE A 112 -2.71 -6.43 -5.03
CA ILE A 112 -1.85 -6.16 -6.19
C ILE A 112 -0.75 -7.22 -6.30
N TYR A 113 -0.14 -7.64 -5.19
CA TYR A 113 0.88 -8.69 -5.19
C TYR A 113 0.36 -9.98 -5.82
N LYS A 114 -0.85 -10.44 -5.41
CA LYS A 114 -1.47 -11.66 -5.95
C LYS A 114 -1.80 -11.54 -7.44
N GLN A 115 -2.09 -10.33 -7.92
CA GLN A 115 -2.33 -10.11 -9.34
C GLN A 115 -1.03 -10.15 -10.15
N ILE A 116 0.07 -9.69 -9.61
CA ILE A 116 1.39 -9.65 -10.28
C ILE A 116 2.12 -10.99 -10.17
N GLN A 117 1.89 -11.75 -9.10
CA GLN A 117 2.60 -13.02 -8.81
C GLN A 117 2.64 -14.01 -10.00
N PRO A 118 1.58 -14.21 -10.80
CA PRO A 118 1.62 -15.11 -11.96
C PRO A 118 2.64 -14.71 -13.03
N PHE A 119 3.03 -13.44 -13.07
CA PHE A 119 3.97 -12.89 -14.06
C PHE A 119 5.43 -12.87 -13.60
N ARG A 120 5.73 -13.44 -12.42
CA ARG A 120 7.08 -13.42 -11.82
C ARG A 120 8.16 -13.90 -12.79
N SER A 121 7.90 -14.97 -13.53
CA SER A 121 8.86 -15.54 -14.49
C SER A 121 9.11 -14.65 -15.70
N VAL A 122 8.14 -13.81 -16.05
CA VAL A 122 8.20 -12.89 -17.20
C VAL A 122 8.89 -11.59 -16.84
N LEU A 123 8.70 -11.09 -15.62
CA LEU A 123 9.23 -9.81 -15.17
C LEU A 123 10.75 -9.82 -14.98
N HIS A 124 11.38 -10.99 -14.83
CA HIS A 124 12.83 -11.13 -14.61
C HIS A 124 13.40 -10.25 -13.50
N ILE A 125 12.60 -9.96 -12.46
CA ILE A 125 13.03 -9.19 -11.28
C ILE A 125 13.41 -10.13 -10.12
N PRO A 126 14.32 -9.72 -9.22
CA PRO A 126 14.86 -10.61 -8.19
C PRO A 126 13.79 -11.08 -7.20
N ASN A 127 12.80 -10.26 -6.92
CA ASN A 127 11.68 -10.57 -6.04
C ASN A 127 10.46 -9.69 -6.38
N LEU A 128 9.31 -10.04 -5.77
CA LEU A 128 8.06 -9.30 -5.95
C LEU A 128 7.76 -8.37 -4.76
N LYS A 129 8.76 -7.83 -4.08
CA LYS A 129 8.52 -6.74 -3.11
C LYS A 129 8.06 -5.50 -3.86
N GLN A 130 7.19 -4.70 -3.25
CA GLN A 130 6.64 -3.50 -3.87
C GLN A 130 7.75 -2.59 -4.39
N LYS A 131 8.74 -2.25 -3.57
CA LYS A 131 9.91 -1.44 -3.97
C LYS A 131 10.68 -2.00 -5.19
N SER A 132 10.73 -3.33 -5.33
CA SER A 132 11.42 -3.95 -6.49
C SER A 132 10.63 -3.79 -7.78
N ILE A 133 9.31 -3.85 -7.71
CA ILE A 133 8.43 -3.63 -8.86
C ILE A 133 8.41 -2.14 -9.23
N GLU A 134 8.32 -1.27 -8.25
CA GLU A 134 8.39 0.17 -8.46
C GLU A 134 9.70 0.58 -9.14
N LEU A 135 10.83 0.07 -8.67
CA LEU A 135 12.13 0.32 -9.31
C LEU A 135 12.16 -0.18 -10.75
N PHE A 136 11.58 -1.37 -11.01
CA PHE A 136 11.47 -1.92 -12.37
C PHE A 136 10.64 -1.01 -13.28
N LEU A 137 9.61 -0.35 -12.75
CA LEU A 137 8.77 0.62 -13.48
C LEU A 137 9.37 2.03 -13.53
N GLY A 138 10.55 2.26 -12.96
CA GLY A 138 11.18 3.58 -12.89
C GLY A 138 10.57 4.51 -11.85
N ILE A 139 9.81 3.98 -10.89
CA ILE A 139 9.25 4.74 -9.79
C ILE A 139 10.32 4.88 -8.70
N ASN A 140 10.75 6.11 -8.46
CA ASN A 140 11.74 6.42 -7.44
C ASN A 140 11.05 6.84 -6.13
N ARG A 141 11.67 6.52 -4.99
CA ARG A 141 11.24 6.89 -3.65
C ARG A 141 12.27 7.77 -2.94
N GLU A 142 11.80 8.62 -2.06
CA GLU A 142 12.64 9.33 -1.10
C GLU A 142 12.97 8.45 0.11
N ASP A 143 12.01 7.60 0.51
CA ASP A 143 12.19 6.64 1.59
C ASP A 143 13.21 5.55 1.23
N ARG A 144 14.21 5.38 2.11
CA ARG A 144 15.31 4.42 1.96
C ARG A 144 15.29 3.30 2.99
N TYR A 145 14.40 3.38 3.97
CA TYR A 145 14.36 2.44 5.09
C TYR A 145 13.65 1.13 4.73
N ASN A 146 14.05 0.06 5.39
CA ASN A 146 13.35 -1.21 5.36
C ASN A 146 12.51 -1.40 6.64
N GLY A 147 11.59 -2.37 6.64
CA GLY A 147 10.68 -2.59 7.74
C GLY A 147 11.35 -2.82 9.11
N GLY A 148 12.54 -3.44 9.15
CA GLY A 148 13.28 -3.62 10.41
C GLY A 148 13.79 -2.30 10.97
N GLU A 149 14.35 -1.44 10.11
CA GLU A 149 14.82 -0.11 10.49
C GLU A 149 13.67 0.79 10.96
N LEU A 150 12.48 0.67 10.37
CA LEU A 150 11.29 1.42 10.79
C LEU A 150 10.81 1.02 12.18
N ILE A 151 10.93 -0.26 12.55
CA ILE A 151 10.64 -0.71 13.92
C ILE A 151 11.56 0.01 14.91
N GLU A 152 12.86 0.08 14.62
CA GLU A 152 13.81 0.80 15.46
C GLU A 152 13.51 2.29 15.56
N ILE A 153 13.11 2.92 14.44
CA ILE A 153 12.71 4.34 14.39
C ILE A 153 11.45 4.55 15.25
N TYR A 154 10.45 3.65 15.17
CA TYR A 154 9.27 3.76 16.03
C TYR A 154 9.60 3.59 17.52
N LEU A 155 10.48 2.67 17.88
CA LEU A 155 10.92 2.51 19.27
C LEU A 155 11.62 3.76 19.79
N LYS A 156 12.48 4.39 18.98
CA LYS A 156 13.11 5.69 19.31
C LYS A 156 12.07 6.82 19.42
N TYR A 157 11.04 6.80 18.56
CA TYR A 157 9.93 7.75 18.68
C TYR A 157 9.22 7.61 20.04
N LEU A 158 8.96 6.40 20.51
CA LEU A 158 8.33 6.17 21.81
C LEU A 158 9.15 6.70 23.00
N GLU A 159 10.47 6.82 22.86
CA GLU A 159 11.36 7.33 23.91
C GLU A 159 11.31 8.87 24.01
N ASN A 160 11.20 9.59 22.89
CA ASN A 160 11.41 11.04 22.87
C ASN A 160 10.34 11.83 22.11
N HIS A 161 9.39 11.18 21.46
CA HIS A 161 8.33 11.77 20.64
C HIS A 161 8.84 12.76 19.58
N SER A 162 10.03 12.46 18.99
CA SER A 162 10.64 13.32 17.98
C SER A 162 9.80 13.41 16.72
N GLY A 163 9.48 14.63 16.27
CA GLY A 163 8.80 14.86 14.99
C GLY A 163 9.61 14.38 13.78
N GLU A 164 10.94 14.29 13.89
CA GLU A 164 11.80 13.73 12.84
C GLU A 164 11.51 12.24 12.61
N TYR A 165 11.44 11.45 13.69
CA TYR A 165 11.11 10.03 13.57
C TYR A 165 9.69 9.81 13.06
N MET A 166 8.72 10.61 13.53
CA MET A 166 7.36 10.56 13.02
C MET A 166 7.31 10.86 11.52
N ASN A 167 8.06 11.85 11.04
CA ASN A 167 8.13 12.18 9.62
C ASN A 167 8.71 11.04 8.77
N LEU A 168 9.73 10.33 9.26
CA LEU A 168 10.30 9.18 8.57
C LEU A 168 9.27 8.05 8.45
N LEU A 169 8.56 7.72 9.53
CA LEU A 169 7.53 6.68 9.55
C LEU A 169 6.36 7.02 8.62
N THR A 170 5.86 8.26 8.69
CA THR A 170 4.75 8.71 7.83
C THR A 170 5.16 8.81 6.36
N LEU A 171 6.42 9.19 6.06
CA LEU A 171 6.95 9.20 4.69
C LEU A 171 6.93 7.79 4.09
N HIS A 172 7.44 6.79 4.82
CA HIS A 172 7.50 5.40 4.35
C HIS A 172 6.11 4.88 3.95
N ASN A 173 5.17 4.88 4.88
CA ASN A 173 3.81 4.42 4.64
C ASN A 173 3.10 5.21 3.52
N ARG A 174 3.31 6.53 3.45
CA ARG A 174 2.76 7.35 2.36
C ARG A 174 3.32 6.93 1.00
N GLU A 175 4.61 6.63 0.91
CA GLU A 175 5.22 6.19 -0.34
C GLU A 175 4.79 4.77 -0.75
N ASP A 176 4.55 3.87 0.20
CA ASP A 176 3.93 2.58 -0.07
C ASP A 176 2.53 2.74 -0.67
N LEU A 177 1.72 3.61 -0.09
CA LEU A 177 0.38 3.93 -0.61
C LEU A 177 0.40 4.55 -2.01
N ILE A 178 1.25 5.57 -2.24
CA ILE A 178 1.42 6.21 -3.56
C ILE A 178 1.93 5.19 -4.58
N GLY A 179 2.89 4.36 -4.18
CA GLY A 179 3.41 3.29 -5.02
C GLY A 179 2.31 2.35 -5.49
N MET A 180 1.41 1.90 -4.60
CA MET A 180 0.28 1.06 -4.97
C MET A 180 -0.60 1.68 -6.06
N THR A 181 -0.90 2.98 -5.98
CA THR A 181 -1.70 3.66 -7.02
C THR A 181 -1.02 3.62 -8.37
N ARG A 182 0.32 3.73 -8.41
CA ARG A 182 1.13 3.69 -9.63
C ARG A 182 1.31 2.28 -10.20
N LEU A 183 1.09 1.24 -9.38
CA LEU A 183 1.15 -0.16 -9.82
C LEU A 183 -0.14 -0.66 -10.47
N LEU A 184 -1.28 0.03 -10.30
CA LEU A 184 -2.57 -0.40 -10.86
C LEU A 184 -2.53 -0.65 -12.38
N PRO A 185 -1.85 0.15 -13.23
CA PRO A 185 -1.77 -0.13 -14.66
C PRO A 185 -1.20 -1.50 -15.00
N MET A 186 -0.40 -2.11 -14.13
CA MET A 186 0.08 -3.48 -14.33
C MET A 186 -1.05 -4.52 -14.35
N LEU A 187 -2.19 -4.22 -13.75
CA LEU A 187 -3.35 -5.11 -13.74
C LEU A 187 -4.00 -5.24 -15.11
N SER A 188 -3.86 -4.23 -15.99
CA SER A 188 -4.37 -4.27 -17.36
C SER A 188 -3.72 -5.37 -18.19
N TYR A 189 -2.48 -5.72 -17.89
CA TYR A 189 -1.79 -6.82 -18.56
C TYR A 189 -2.42 -8.17 -18.32
N LYS A 190 -3.08 -8.37 -17.18
CA LYS A 190 -3.86 -9.59 -16.91
C LYS A 190 -5.03 -9.74 -17.87
N LEU A 191 -5.66 -8.64 -18.28
CA LEU A 191 -6.77 -8.64 -19.22
C LEU A 191 -6.32 -8.97 -20.66
N THR A 192 -5.12 -8.54 -21.03
CA THR A 192 -4.52 -8.84 -22.34
C THR A 192 -3.91 -10.24 -22.42
N CYS A 193 -3.61 -10.89 -21.29
CA CYS A 193 -3.00 -12.23 -21.26
C CYS A 193 -3.92 -13.37 -21.75
N ASN A 194 -5.21 -13.17 -21.90
CA ASN A 194 -6.09 -14.12 -22.59
C ASN A 194 -5.84 -14.18 -24.11
N GLY A 195 -5.01 -13.28 -24.67
CA GLY A 195 -4.66 -13.18 -26.07
C GLY A 195 -3.17 -13.33 -26.42
N GLY A 196 -2.31 -13.62 -25.43
CA GLY A 196 -0.85 -13.68 -25.62
C GLY A 196 -0.14 -12.39 -25.13
N PHE A 197 0.80 -12.62 -24.23
CA PHE A 197 1.56 -11.57 -23.56
C PHE A 197 2.94 -11.42 -24.20
N TYR A 198 3.31 -10.25 -24.68
CA TYR A 198 4.62 -9.97 -25.26
C TYR A 198 5.46 -9.12 -24.31
N ILE A 199 6.68 -9.59 -23.97
CA ILE A 199 7.66 -8.89 -23.13
C ILE A 199 7.94 -7.46 -23.65
N GLU A 200 7.85 -7.26 -24.97
CA GLU A 200 8.01 -5.98 -25.64
C GLU A 200 7.00 -4.90 -25.17
N ASP A 201 5.82 -5.31 -24.71
CA ASP A 201 4.80 -4.36 -24.24
C ASP A 201 5.13 -3.82 -22.83
N ILE A 202 5.75 -4.63 -21.98
CA ILE A 202 6.25 -4.19 -20.66
C ILE A 202 7.42 -3.21 -20.85
N GLN A 203 8.33 -3.52 -21.77
CA GLN A 203 9.47 -2.64 -22.06
C GLN A 203 9.01 -1.29 -22.59
N LYS A 204 7.96 -1.21 -23.41
CA LYS A 204 7.40 0.06 -23.89
C LYS A 204 6.86 0.96 -22.78
N ILE A 205 6.27 0.38 -21.72
CA ILE A 205 5.80 1.17 -20.56
C ILE A 205 6.97 1.74 -19.76
N SER A 206 8.03 0.95 -19.55
CA SER A 206 9.24 1.43 -18.87
C SER A 206 10.01 2.50 -19.67
N TYR A 207 9.91 2.49 -21.00
CA TYR A 207 10.56 3.48 -21.87
C TYR A 207 9.83 4.83 -21.95
N ASN A 208 8.53 4.85 -21.69
CA ASN A 208 7.72 6.08 -21.73
C ASN A 208 7.64 6.81 -20.37
N SER A 209 8.47 6.44 -19.40
CA SER A 209 8.61 7.17 -18.14
C SER A 209 9.28 8.53 -18.40
N PRO A 210 8.70 9.67 -17.99
CA PRO A 210 9.19 11.03 -18.29
C PRO A 210 10.63 11.30 -17.84
N ASP A 211 11.16 10.55 -16.89
CA ASP A 211 12.48 10.80 -16.31
C ASP A 211 13.65 10.20 -17.11
N ARG A 212 13.40 9.33 -18.10
CA ARG A 212 14.48 8.83 -18.99
C ARG A 212 14.78 9.76 -20.17
N ALA A 213 13.86 10.64 -20.54
CA ALA A 213 14.05 11.59 -21.63
C ALA A 213 15.03 12.73 -21.30
N ARG A 214 15.46 12.86 -20.03
CA ARG A 214 16.39 13.94 -19.58
C ARG A 214 17.84 13.52 -19.41
N SER A 215 18.17 12.25 -19.65
CA SER A 215 19.55 11.74 -19.49
C SER A 215 20.30 11.52 -20.80
N GLU A 216 19.74 11.90 -21.96
CA GLU A 216 20.36 11.77 -23.27
C GLU A 216 20.50 13.12 -24.02
N GLU A 217 20.53 14.29 -23.32
CA GLU A 217 20.96 15.57 -23.85
C GLU A 217 22.29 16.02 -23.24
#